data_ef0ed707b9c8e789e48118c11ab43871
#
_entry.id   ef0ed707b9c8e789e48118c11ab43871
#
_cell.length_a   1.000
_cell.length_b   1.000
_cell.length_c   1.000
_cell.angle_alpha   90.00
_cell.angle_beta   90.00
_cell.angle_gamma   90.00
#
_symmetry.space_group_name_H-M   'P 1'
#
loop_
_entity.id
_entity.type
_entity.pdbx_description
1 polymer ?
#
loop_
_entity_poly.entity_id
_entity_poly.type
_entity_poly.pdbx_seq_one_letter_code
_entity_poly.pdbx_strand_id
1 'polypeptide(L)'
;MDFANLDELMATKERKIDLFGTDNFRCWMLNFKPGDGTDMHYHASPETFLVLSGSGVVKGLKGEERPIKRNEIVFLAAKDYYQLTNTGTDPLVLLGNRSEAFGGPHILADGSNRSKRDAMA
;
A
#
# COMPACT_ATOMS: atom_id res chain seq x y z
N MET A 1 6.60 -8.53 -22.32
CA MET A 1 6.94 -9.20 -21.04
C MET A 1 7.83 -8.26 -20.27
N ASP A 2 7.45 -7.93 -19.03
CA ASP A 2 8.15 -6.91 -18.24
C ASP A 2 8.65 -7.49 -16.94
N PHE A 3 9.77 -6.97 -16.45
CA PHE A 3 10.43 -7.47 -15.24
C PHE A 3 10.78 -6.30 -14.31
N ALA A 4 10.81 -6.57 -13.02
CA ALA A 4 11.31 -5.63 -12.02
C ALA A 4 12.18 -6.37 -11.01
N ASN A 5 13.30 -5.76 -10.64
CA ASN A 5 14.17 -6.27 -9.57
C ASN A 5 13.87 -5.48 -8.29
N LEU A 6 13.26 -6.16 -7.32
CA LEU A 6 12.80 -5.48 -6.09
C LEU A 6 13.94 -5.01 -5.22
N ASP A 7 15.07 -5.73 -5.18
CA ASP A 7 16.23 -5.29 -4.41
C ASP A 7 16.81 -3.98 -4.94
N GLU A 8 16.92 -3.86 -6.28
CA GLU A 8 17.38 -2.63 -6.92
C GLU A 8 16.44 -1.47 -6.64
N LEU A 9 15.12 -1.71 -6.69
CA LEU A 9 14.12 -0.69 -6.44
C LEU A 9 14.07 -0.26 -4.97
N MET A 10 14.22 -1.21 -4.04
CA MET A 10 14.32 -0.87 -2.61
C MET A 10 15.54 0.03 -2.32
N ALA A 11 16.64 -0.16 -3.04
CA ALA A 11 17.85 0.63 -2.87
C ALA A 11 17.66 2.10 -3.23
N THR A 12 16.67 2.45 -4.08
CA THR A 12 16.37 3.85 -4.43
C THR A 12 15.77 4.64 -3.28
N LYS A 13 15.15 3.95 -2.31
CA LYS A 13 14.45 4.55 -1.16
C LYS A 13 13.30 5.46 -1.54
N GLU A 14 12.80 5.39 -2.77
CA GLU A 14 11.60 6.11 -3.17
C GLU A 14 10.38 5.58 -2.42
N ARG A 15 9.51 6.48 -1.99
CA ARG A 15 8.34 6.15 -1.19
C ARG A 15 7.33 5.29 -1.94
N LYS A 16 7.15 5.53 -3.24
CA LYS A 16 6.21 4.80 -4.08
C LYS A 16 6.78 4.62 -5.48
N ILE A 17 6.74 3.40 -5.98
CA ILE A 17 7.18 3.07 -7.33
C ILE A 17 6.09 2.23 -7.99
N ASP A 18 5.50 2.74 -9.07
CA ASP A 18 4.56 1.99 -9.90
C ASP A 18 5.34 1.02 -10.78
N LEU A 19 4.99 -0.25 -10.74
CA LEU A 19 5.70 -1.31 -11.48
C LEU A 19 4.97 -1.71 -12.75
N PHE A 20 3.73 -2.17 -12.62
CA PHE A 20 2.95 -2.68 -13.75
C PHE A 20 1.51 -2.22 -13.60
N GLY A 21 0.84 -1.98 -14.73
CA GLY A 21 -0.57 -1.61 -14.71
C GLY A 21 -1.28 -1.92 -16.02
N THR A 22 -2.56 -2.24 -15.91
CA THR A 22 -3.50 -2.40 -17.01
C THR A 22 -4.80 -1.69 -16.65
N ASP A 23 -5.81 -1.81 -17.48
CA ASP A 23 -7.13 -1.21 -17.21
C ASP A 23 -7.79 -1.77 -15.95
N ASN A 24 -7.39 -2.97 -15.50
CA ASN A 24 -8.01 -3.66 -14.38
C ASN A 24 -7.02 -4.31 -13.42
N PHE A 25 -5.76 -3.85 -13.44
CA PHE A 25 -4.71 -4.40 -12.57
C PHE A 25 -3.63 -3.36 -12.32
N ARG A 26 -3.10 -3.32 -11.10
CA ARG A 26 -1.91 -2.54 -10.78
C ARG A 26 -1.03 -3.29 -9.78
N CYS A 27 0.28 -3.13 -9.95
CA CYS A 27 1.30 -3.62 -9.04
C CYS A 27 2.26 -2.48 -8.74
N TRP A 28 2.53 -2.23 -7.45
CA TRP A 28 3.40 -1.12 -7.04
C TRP A 28 4.14 -1.47 -5.75
N MET A 29 5.21 -0.72 -5.47
CA MET A 29 5.98 -0.88 -4.26
C MET A 29 5.87 0.38 -3.41
N LEU A 30 5.72 0.20 -2.09
CA LEU A 30 5.74 1.26 -1.10
C LEU A 30 6.96 1.08 -0.20
N ASN A 31 7.58 2.19 0.16
CA ASN A 31 8.71 2.21 1.09
C ASN A 31 8.45 3.33 2.11
N PHE A 32 8.02 2.94 3.29
CA PHE A 32 7.70 3.88 4.37
C PHE A 32 8.85 3.98 5.36
N LYS A 33 9.27 5.21 5.65
CA LYS A 33 10.18 5.49 6.76
C LYS A 33 9.49 5.22 8.10
N PRO A 34 10.23 5.02 9.19
CA PRO A 34 9.61 4.94 10.52
C PRO A 34 8.64 6.09 10.77
N GLY A 35 7.43 5.76 11.20
CA GLY A 35 6.36 6.73 11.46
C GLY A 35 5.49 7.07 10.24
N ASP A 36 5.94 6.76 9.02
CA ASP A 36 5.17 7.01 7.80
C ASP A 36 4.18 5.88 7.53
N GLY A 37 3.23 6.14 6.66
CA GLY A 37 2.21 5.16 6.28
C GLY A 37 1.11 5.77 5.42
N THR A 38 -0.04 5.13 5.42
CA THR A 38 -1.21 5.58 4.67
C THR A 38 -2.20 6.27 5.58
N ASP A 39 -3.14 7.01 4.98
CA ASP A 39 -4.35 7.44 5.69
C ASP A 39 -5.24 6.25 5.99
N MET A 40 -6.19 6.41 6.91
CA MET A 40 -7.31 5.49 7.04
C MET A 40 -8.21 5.69 5.82
N HIS A 41 -8.34 4.66 4.97
CA HIS A 41 -9.05 4.76 3.69
C HIS A 41 -9.51 3.39 3.20
N TYR A 42 -10.33 3.38 2.14
CA TYR A 42 -10.66 2.15 1.41
C TYR A 42 -10.55 2.37 -0.09
N HIS A 43 -10.45 1.28 -0.82
CA HIS A 43 -10.53 1.24 -2.28
C HIS A 43 -11.75 0.44 -2.74
N ALA A 44 -12.19 0.71 -3.96
CA ALA A 44 -13.36 0.02 -4.53
C ALA A 44 -13.09 -1.44 -4.90
N SER A 45 -11.82 -1.83 -5.01
CA SER A 45 -11.38 -3.17 -5.44
C SER A 45 -10.53 -3.83 -4.37
N PRO A 46 -10.51 -5.18 -4.34
CA PRO A 46 -9.66 -5.90 -3.38
C PRO A 46 -8.19 -5.73 -3.72
N GLU A 47 -7.35 -5.86 -2.70
CA GLU A 47 -5.91 -5.75 -2.85
C GLU A 47 -5.14 -6.63 -1.88
N THR A 48 -3.87 -6.87 -2.19
CA THR A 48 -2.95 -7.52 -1.27
C THR A 48 -1.72 -6.64 -1.07
N PHE A 49 -1.12 -6.75 0.11
CA PHE A 49 0.23 -6.26 0.36
C PHE A 49 1.09 -7.39 0.92
N LEU A 50 2.22 -7.61 0.27
CA LEU A 50 3.27 -8.50 0.76
C LEU A 50 4.35 -7.66 1.42
N VAL A 51 4.69 -7.96 2.67
CA VAL A 51 5.80 -7.29 3.34
C VAL A 51 7.12 -7.88 2.87
N LEU A 52 7.91 -7.06 2.17
CA LEU A 52 9.23 -7.45 1.66
C LEU A 52 10.32 -7.25 2.70
N SER A 53 10.20 -6.22 3.54
CA SER A 53 11.20 -5.85 4.53
C SER A 53 10.56 -4.99 5.62
N GLY A 54 11.11 -5.08 6.83
CA GLY A 54 10.63 -4.29 7.96
C GLY A 54 9.39 -4.86 8.63
N SER A 55 8.76 -4.03 9.44
CA SER A 55 7.53 -4.38 10.18
C SER A 55 6.66 -3.15 10.39
N GLY A 56 5.39 -3.36 10.66
CA GLY A 56 4.45 -2.29 10.89
C GLY A 56 3.15 -2.81 11.48
N VAL A 57 2.10 -2.01 11.34
CA VAL A 57 0.76 -2.33 11.86
C VAL A 57 -0.29 -2.00 10.80
N VAL A 58 -1.26 -2.89 10.65
CA VAL A 58 -2.49 -2.63 9.87
C VAL A 58 -3.61 -2.33 10.87
N LYS A 59 -4.28 -1.20 10.68
CA LYS A 59 -5.43 -0.80 11.50
C LYS A 59 -6.69 -0.76 10.66
N GLY A 60 -7.82 -1.12 11.27
CA GLY A 60 -9.14 -0.93 10.70
C GLY A 60 -9.86 0.26 11.31
N LEU A 61 -11.02 0.62 10.75
CA LEU A 61 -11.78 1.81 11.15
C LEU A 61 -12.30 1.74 12.59
N LYS A 62 -12.56 0.53 13.10
CA LYS A 62 -13.14 0.31 14.44
C LYS A 62 -12.09 0.08 15.52
N GLY A 63 -10.84 0.41 15.25
CA GLY A 63 -9.75 0.25 16.21
C GLY A 63 -9.10 -1.12 16.21
N GLU A 64 -9.52 -2.04 15.32
CA GLU A 64 -8.81 -3.29 15.14
C GLU A 64 -7.39 -2.99 14.64
N GLU A 65 -6.41 -3.74 15.15
CA GLU A 65 -5.04 -3.60 14.69
C GLU A 65 -4.31 -4.93 14.73
N ARG A 66 -3.42 -5.12 13.78
CA ARG A 66 -2.60 -6.31 13.69
C ARG A 66 -1.19 -5.95 13.23
N PRO A 67 -0.16 -6.46 13.93
CA PRO A 67 1.22 -6.33 13.44
C PRO A 67 1.43 -7.12 12.15
N ILE A 68 2.27 -6.56 11.28
CA ILE A 68 2.72 -7.23 10.06
C ILE A 68 4.25 -7.17 9.99
N LYS A 69 4.86 -8.18 9.41
CA LYS A 69 6.31 -8.28 9.28
C LYS A 69 6.70 -8.97 7.98
N ARG A 70 8.00 -9.00 7.70
CA ARG A 70 8.58 -9.62 6.51
C ARG A 70 7.98 -11.00 6.23
N ASN A 71 7.67 -11.24 4.95
CA ASN A 71 7.09 -12.48 4.42
C ASN A 71 5.63 -12.73 4.81
N GLU A 72 4.97 -11.76 5.43
CA GLU A 72 3.53 -11.81 5.64
C GLU A 72 2.80 -11.07 4.52
N ILE A 73 1.63 -11.58 4.17
CA ILE A 73 0.75 -10.97 3.19
C ILE A 73 -0.59 -10.65 3.83
N VAL A 74 -1.12 -9.45 3.56
CA VAL A 74 -2.45 -9.06 4.01
C VAL A 74 -3.37 -8.93 2.80
N PHE A 75 -4.59 -9.43 2.93
CA PHE A 75 -5.67 -9.24 1.96
C PHE A 75 -6.66 -8.22 2.52
N LEU A 76 -6.98 -7.24 1.69
CA LEU A 76 -7.95 -6.19 2.01
C LEU A 76 -9.10 -6.30 1.02
N ALA A 77 -10.29 -6.63 1.52
CA ALA A 77 -11.47 -6.73 0.68
C ALA A 77 -11.88 -5.36 0.15
N ALA A 78 -12.62 -5.35 -0.95
CA ALA A 78 -13.17 -4.11 -1.50
C ALA A 78 -13.96 -3.37 -0.43
N LYS A 79 -13.74 -2.06 -0.31
CA LYS A 79 -14.43 -1.15 0.62
C LYS A 79 -14.12 -1.36 2.10
N ASP A 80 -13.15 -2.22 2.45
CA ASP A 80 -12.67 -2.32 3.83
C ASP A 80 -11.73 -1.17 4.14
N TYR A 81 -12.03 -0.41 5.18
CA TYR A 81 -11.13 0.63 5.66
C TYR A 81 -9.88 0.04 6.28
N TYR A 82 -8.74 0.63 5.96
CA TYR A 82 -7.47 0.24 6.57
C TYR A 82 -6.49 1.41 6.61
N GLN A 83 -5.48 1.27 7.45
CA GLN A 83 -4.34 2.16 7.55
C GLN A 83 -3.09 1.31 7.78
N LEU A 84 -2.08 1.52 6.95
CA LEU A 84 -0.77 0.90 7.11
C LEU A 84 0.16 1.92 7.76
N THR A 85 0.90 1.50 8.80
CA THR A 85 1.85 2.39 9.47
C THR A 85 3.14 1.65 9.76
N ASN A 86 4.27 2.27 9.46
CA ASN A 86 5.57 1.78 9.90
C ASN A 86 5.80 2.16 11.37
N THR A 87 5.67 1.18 12.25
CA THR A 87 5.89 1.34 13.70
C THR A 87 7.25 0.83 14.14
N GLY A 88 8.06 0.35 13.19
CA GLY A 88 9.41 -0.15 13.45
C GLY A 88 10.48 0.94 13.37
N THR A 89 11.73 0.50 13.39
CA THR A 89 12.92 1.38 13.31
C THR A 89 13.57 1.36 11.93
N ASP A 90 13.21 0.40 11.08
CA ASP A 90 13.73 0.25 9.72
C ASP A 90 12.64 0.57 8.70
N PRO A 91 12.98 0.79 7.41
CA PRO A 91 11.97 0.98 6.37
C PRO A 91 11.01 -0.20 6.30
N LEU A 92 9.72 0.10 6.13
CA LEU A 92 8.69 -0.89 5.86
C LEU A 92 8.44 -0.90 4.34
N VAL A 93 8.80 -2.00 3.69
CA VAL A 93 8.68 -2.13 2.24
C VAL A 93 7.59 -3.14 1.92
N LEU A 94 6.65 -2.72 1.08
CA LEU A 94 5.46 -3.49 0.72
C LEU A 94 5.33 -3.60 -0.78
N LEU A 95 4.92 -4.78 -1.26
CA LEU A 95 4.51 -4.97 -2.65
C LEU A 95 2.99 -5.06 -2.69
N GLY A 96 2.36 -4.13 -3.38
CA GLY A 96 0.91 -4.06 -3.52
C GLY A 96 0.43 -4.57 -4.88
N ASN A 97 -0.72 -5.24 -4.85
CA ASN A 97 -1.45 -5.64 -6.05
C ASN A 97 -2.93 -5.35 -5.83
N ARG A 98 -3.57 -4.73 -6.82
CA ARG A 98 -4.99 -4.38 -6.75
C ARG A 98 -5.66 -4.63 -8.10
N SER A 99 -6.91 -5.07 -8.08
CA SER A 99 -7.68 -5.36 -9.29
C SER A 99 -8.38 -4.12 -9.84
N GLU A 100 -7.61 -3.04 -10.05
CA GLU A 100 -8.07 -1.82 -10.72
C GLU A 100 -6.87 -1.06 -11.29
N ALA A 101 -7.12 -0.18 -12.25
CA ALA A 101 -6.08 0.68 -12.81
C ALA A 101 -5.53 1.66 -11.76
N PHE A 102 -4.33 2.21 -12.00
CA PHE A 102 -3.81 3.34 -11.23
C PHE A 102 -4.80 4.53 -11.30
N GLY A 103 -4.91 5.27 -10.21
CA GLY A 103 -5.79 6.43 -10.12
C GLY A 103 -7.23 6.10 -9.73
N GLY A 104 -7.53 4.86 -9.36
CA GLY A 104 -8.84 4.47 -8.85
C GLY A 104 -9.19 5.14 -7.51
N PRO A 105 -10.43 4.98 -7.03
CA PRO A 105 -10.89 5.67 -5.82
C PRO A 105 -10.04 5.40 -4.58
N HIS A 106 -9.80 6.45 -3.82
CA HIS A 106 -9.09 6.42 -2.54
C HIS A 106 -9.96 7.20 -1.54
N ILE A 107 -10.83 6.49 -0.83
CA ILE A 107 -11.88 7.11 -0.03
C ILE A 107 -11.43 7.21 1.44
N LEU A 108 -11.34 8.44 1.95
CA LEU A 108 -10.94 8.70 3.32
C LEU A 108 -12.10 8.43 4.30
N ALA A 109 -11.79 8.39 5.59
CA ALA A 109 -12.77 8.14 6.65
C ALA A 109 -13.91 9.18 6.67
N ASP A 110 -13.67 10.39 6.16
CA ASP A 110 -14.70 11.44 6.03
C ASP A 110 -15.52 11.33 4.73
N GLY A 111 -15.26 10.30 3.89
CA GLY A 111 -15.95 10.07 2.63
C GLY A 111 -15.37 10.79 1.42
N SER A 112 -14.35 11.63 1.59
CA SER A 112 -13.71 12.34 0.47
C SER A 112 -12.83 11.39 -0.36
N ASN A 113 -12.69 11.70 -1.66
CA ASN A 113 -11.87 10.92 -2.59
C ASN A 113 -10.57 11.66 -2.89
N ARG A 114 -9.41 11.02 -2.60
CA ARG A 114 -8.07 11.57 -2.81
C ARG A 114 -7.42 11.16 -4.12
N SER A 115 -8.05 10.34 -4.94
CA SER A 115 -7.39 9.72 -6.09
C SER A 115 -6.70 10.71 -7.01
N LYS A 116 -7.31 11.87 -7.29
CA LYS A 116 -6.70 12.90 -8.13
C LYS A 116 -5.45 13.50 -7.49
N ARG A 117 -5.48 13.72 -6.17
CA ARG A 117 -4.35 14.28 -5.44
C ARG A 117 -3.18 13.31 -5.41
N ASP A 118 -3.45 12.02 -5.20
CA ASP A 118 -2.44 10.97 -5.20
C ASP A 118 -1.83 10.80 -6.59
N ALA A 119 -2.62 10.88 -7.64
CA ALA A 119 -2.14 10.81 -9.02
C ALA A 119 -1.25 12.00 -9.38
N MET A 120 -1.42 13.15 -8.75
CA MET A 120 -0.62 14.35 -8.97
C MET A 120 0.64 14.41 -8.09
N ALA A 121 0.69 13.60 -7.06
CA ALA A 121 1.84 13.54 -6.18
C ALA A 121 2.92 12.63 -6.75
#